data_bc4916937c7a6680f372636c94cf8a72
#
_entry.id   bc4916937c7a6680f372636c94cf8a72
#
_cell.length_a   1.000
_cell.length_b   1.000
_cell.length_c   1.000
_cell.angle_alpha   90.00
_cell.angle_beta   90.00
_cell.angle_gamma   90.00
#
_symmetry.space_group_name_H-M   'P 1'
#
loop_
_entity.id
_entity.type
_entity.pdbx_description
1 polymer ?
#
loop_
_entity_poly.entity_id
_entity_poly.type
_entity_poly.pdbx_seq_one_letter_code
_entity_poly.pdbx_strand_id
1 'polypeptide(L)'
;FNRPWSDWIAQYEQSHQHPMNRLTHTFGIPLVALSVALLILSLFIPSLLRLGIALFIVGWILQFIGHAFEGKKPEFFNDWRLLFVGLRWWFMKISGKV
;
A
#
# COMPACT_ATOMS: atom_id res chain seq x y z
N PHE A 1 -10.32 -7.26 -12.79
CA PHE A 1 -10.38 -8.19 -11.65
C PHE A 1 -11.23 -9.41 -12.00
N ASN A 2 -10.69 -10.27 -12.90
CA ASN A 2 -11.40 -11.48 -13.38
C ASN A 2 -11.11 -12.72 -12.53
N ARG A 3 -10.20 -12.62 -11.58
CA ARG A 3 -9.81 -13.71 -10.69
C ARG A 3 -10.54 -13.59 -9.35
N PRO A 4 -10.79 -14.73 -8.65
CA PRO A 4 -11.29 -14.68 -7.29
C PRO A 4 -10.36 -13.85 -6.39
N TRP A 5 -10.94 -13.12 -5.43
CA TRP A 5 -10.13 -12.32 -4.51
C TRP A 5 -9.15 -13.17 -3.69
N SER A 6 -9.51 -14.43 -3.39
CA SER A 6 -8.60 -15.33 -2.70
C SER A 6 -7.30 -15.54 -3.48
N ASP A 7 -7.37 -15.63 -4.81
CA ASP A 7 -6.17 -15.77 -5.64
C ASP A 7 -5.33 -14.50 -5.66
N TRP A 8 -5.97 -13.32 -5.74
CA TRP A 8 -5.27 -12.05 -5.67
C TRP A 8 -4.56 -11.87 -4.34
N ILE A 9 -5.23 -12.18 -3.24
CA ILE A 9 -4.66 -12.06 -1.90
C ILE A 9 -3.51 -13.05 -1.72
N ALA A 10 -3.65 -14.29 -2.19
CA ALA A 10 -2.59 -15.29 -2.12
C ALA A 10 -1.34 -14.85 -2.89
N GLN A 11 -1.52 -14.28 -4.09
CA GLN A 11 -0.40 -13.75 -4.87
C GLN A 11 0.29 -12.58 -4.14
N TYR A 12 -0.50 -11.68 -3.56
CA TYR A 12 0.02 -10.54 -2.80
C TYR A 12 0.85 -11.04 -1.60
N GLU A 13 0.35 -12.01 -0.85
CA GLU A 13 1.04 -12.53 0.31
C GLU A 13 2.35 -13.25 -0.04
N GLN A 14 2.45 -13.86 -1.22
CA GLN A 14 3.69 -14.47 -1.67
C GLN A 14 4.81 -13.46 -1.85
N SER A 15 4.50 -12.23 -2.23
CA SER A 15 5.48 -11.16 -2.38
C SER A 15 5.67 -10.35 -1.09
N HIS A 16 4.95 -10.69 -0.01
CA HIS A 16 4.97 -9.95 1.25
C HIS A 16 5.11 -10.92 2.43
N GLN A 17 6.15 -11.77 2.40
CA GLN A 17 6.37 -12.78 3.44
C GLN A 17 7.31 -12.31 4.55
N HIS A 18 8.23 -11.39 4.23
CA HIS A 18 9.18 -10.90 5.24
C HIS A 18 8.43 -10.07 6.28
N PRO A 19 8.64 -10.31 7.61
CA PRO A 19 7.93 -9.57 8.66
C PRO A 19 8.10 -8.06 8.55
N MET A 20 9.28 -7.57 8.20
CA MET A 20 9.51 -6.13 8.03
C MET A 20 8.74 -5.57 6.85
N ASN A 21 8.61 -6.32 5.74
CA ASN A 21 7.81 -5.91 4.61
C ASN A 21 6.32 -5.81 5.00
N ARG A 22 5.82 -6.81 5.72
CA ARG A 22 4.43 -6.79 6.18
C ARG A 22 4.19 -5.65 7.16
N LEU A 23 5.13 -5.39 8.06
CA LEU A 23 5.04 -4.30 9.04
C LEU A 23 5.03 -2.93 8.35
N THR A 24 5.98 -2.69 7.44
CA THR A 24 6.07 -1.41 6.72
C THR A 24 4.83 -1.16 5.87
N HIS A 25 4.24 -2.22 5.28
CA HIS A 25 2.99 -2.09 4.52
C HIS A 25 1.79 -1.85 5.43
N THR A 26 1.78 -2.39 6.64
CA THR A 26 0.70 -2.13 7.61
C THR A 26 0.58 -0.64 7.93
N PHE A 27 1.69 0.08 7.98
CA PHE A 27 1.71 1.53 8.21
C PHE A 27 1.76 2.33 6.91
N GLY A 28 2.48 1.84 5.90
CA GLY A 28 2.68 2.56 4.65
C GLY A 28 1.42 2.64 3.80
N ILE A 29 0.65 1.57 3.72
CA ILE A 29 -0.58 1.56 2.91
C ILE A 29 -1.59 2.63 3.36
N PRO A 30 -1.94 2.73 4.66
CA PRO A 30 -2.85 3.79 5.08
C PRO A 30 -2.27 5.20 4.90
N LEU A 31 -0.96 5.37 5.05
CA LEU A 31 -0.33 6.66 4.79
C LEU A 31 -0.46 7.06 3.32
N VAL A 32 -0.21 6.15 2.40
CA VAL A 32 -0.37 6.42 0.97
C VAL A 32 -1.84 6.71 0.65
N ALA A 33 -2.76 5.90 1.15
CA ALA A 33 -4.20 6.10 0.91
C ALA A 33 -4.66 7.47 1.44
N LEU A 34 -4.26 7.82 2.66
CA LEU A 34 -4.60 9.12 3.25
C LEU A 34 -3.97 10.26 2.45
N SER A 35 -2.73 10.10 2.00
CA SER A 35 -2.04 11.13 1.22
C SER A 35 -2.75 11.42 -0.09
N VAL A 36 -3.24 10.39 -0.78
CA VAL A 36 -4.00 10.55 -2.01
C VAL A 36 -5.28 11.33 -1.75
N ALA A 37 -6.00 10.99 -0.67
CA ALA A 37 -7.20 11.73 -0.29
C ALA A 37 -6.90 13.21 0.00
N LEU A 38 -5.82 13.49 0.74
CA LEU A 38 -5.41 14.87 1.03
C LEU A 38 -4.98 15.62 -0.22
N LEU A 39 -4.27 14.97 -1.14
CA LEU A 39 -3.87 15.60 -2.40
C LEU A 39 -5.09 15.96 -3.25
N ILE A 40 -6.09 15.11 -3.30
CA ILE A 40 -7.35 15.41 -4.00
C ILE A 40 -8.05 16.60 -3.32
N LEU A 41 -8.16 16.58 -1.99
CA LEU A 41 -8.78 17.67 -1.23
C LEU A 41 -8.01 18.98 -1.34
N SER A 42 -6.69 18.93 -1.58
CA SER A 42 -5.87 20.13 -1.74
C SER A 42 -6.26 20.97 -2.95
N LEU A 43 -6.98 20.40 -3.91
CA LEU A 43 -7.56 21.15 -5.03
C LEU A 43 -8.60 22.18 -4.54
N PHE A 44 -9.24 21.92 -3.41
CA PHE A 44 -10.24 22.79 -2.80
C PHE A 44 -9.71 23.51 -1.56
N ILE A 45 -8.79 22.87 -0.83
CA ILE A 45 -8.18 23.39 0.41
C ILE A 45 -6.67 23.36 0.23
N PRO A 46 -6.07 24.43 -0.36
CA PRO A 46 -4.63 24.41 -0.73
C PRO A 46 -3.69 24.15 0.44
N SER A 47 -4.08 24.48 1.68
CA SER A 47 -3.25 24.24 2.87
C SER A 47 -2.97 22.76 3.12
N LEU A 48 -3.71 21.84 2.53
CA LEU A 48 -3.51 20.39 2.68
C LEU A 48 -2.42 19.83 1.78
N LEU A 49 -1.92 20.63 0.82
CA LEU A 49 -0.99 20.14 -0.19
C LEU A 49 0.32 19.63 0.44
N ARG A 50 0.91 20.39 1.36
CA ARG A 50 2.18 20.03 1.98
C ARG A 50 2.06 18.74 2.78
N LEU A 51 0.99 18.59 3.56
CA LEU A 51 0.75 17.39 4.35
C LEU A 51 0.54 16.18 3.43
N GLY A 52 -0.25 16.34 2.38
CA GLY A 52 -0.48 15.27 1.41
C GLY A 52 0.82 14.80 0.76
N ILE A 53 1.67 15.72 0.32
CA ILE A 53 2.97 15.39 -0.28
C ILE A 53 3.86 14.67 0.73
N ALA A 54 3.95 15.18 1.96
CA ALA A 54 4.79 14.58 2.99
C ALA A 54 4.36 13.14 3.31
N LEU A 55 3.07 12.91 3.49
CA LEU A 55 2.55 11.56 3.78
C LEU A 55 2.72 10.62 2.59
N PHE A 56 2.60 11.12 1.37
CA PHE A 56 2.83 10.34 0.16
C PHE A 56 4.27 9.84 0.10
N ILE A 57 5.23 10.74 0.33
CA ILE A 57 6.65 10.40 0.32
C ILE A 57 6.97 9.39 1.41
N VAL A 58 6.54 9.64 2.65
CA VAL A 58 6.81 8.75 3.78
C VAL A 58 6.17 7.38 3.55
N GLY A 59 4.92 7.35 3.09
CA GLY A 59 4.22 6.10 2.84
C GLY A 59 4.92 5.24 1.79
N TRP A 60 5.37 5.83 0.70
CA TRP A 60 6.08 5.10 -0.35
C TRP A 60 7.48 4.69 0.09
N ILE A 61 8.18 5.50 0.86
CA ILE A 61 9.47 5.10 1.43
C ILE A 61 9.30 3.84 2.27
N LEU A 62 8.29 3.77 3.13
CA LEU A 62 8.02 2.57 3.92
C LEU A 62 7.75 1.35 3.03
N GLN A 63 7.00 1.51 1.96
CA GLN A 63 6.71 0.42 1.04
C GLN A 63 7.96 -0.10 0.35
N PHE A 64 8.81 0.80 -0.16
CA PHE A 64 10.05 0.39 -0.81
C PHE A 64 11.07 -0.20 0.16
N ILE A 65 11.14 0.30 1.39
CA ILE A 65 11.97 -0.31 2.43
C ILE A 65 11.52 -1.74 2.68
N GLY A 66 10.21 -1.97 2.79
CA GLY A 66 9.68 -3.32 2.97
C GLY A 66 10.06 -4.26 1.84
N HIS A 67 9.96 -3.81 0.60
CA HIS A 67 10.35 -4.63 -0.55
C HIS A 67 11.87 -4.86 -0.61
N ALA A 68 12.68 -3.93 -0.11
CA ALA A 68 14.12 -4.15 0.01
C ALA A 68 14.42 -5.30 0.98
N PHE A 69 13.71 -5.39 2.10
CA PHE A 69 13.83 -6.53 3.02
C PHE A 69 13.36 -7.83 2.38
N GLU A 70 12.31 -7.78 1.57
CA GLU A 70 11.79 -8.96 0.87
C GLU A 70 12.73 -9.44 -0.24
N GLY A 71 13.58 -8.57 -0.77
CA GLY A 71 14.44 -8.85 -1.90
C GLY A 71 13.71 -8.89 -3.24
N LYS A 72 12.52 -8.30 -3.31
CA LYS A 72 11.68 -8.30 -4.50
C LYS A 72 11.18 -6.90 -4.81
N LYS A 73 10.94 -6.62 -6.10
CA LYS A 73 10.29 -5.38 -6.52
C LYS A 73 8.82 -5.39 -6.11
N PRO A 74 8.21 -4.20 -5.93
CA PRO A 74 6.75 -4.15 -5.72
C PRO A 74 6.00 -4.81 -6.88
N GLU A 75 4.99 -5.60 -6.53
CA GLU A 75 4.21 -6.37 -7.52
C GLU A 75 3.46 -5.47 -8.51
N PHE A 76 3.11 -4.24 -8.13
CA PHE A 76 2.40 -3.35 -9.05
C PHE A 76 3.22 -2.97 -10.27
N PHE A 77 4.54 -3.14 -10.26
CA PHE A 77 5.36 -2.97 -11.46
C PHE A 77 5.01 -4.00 -12.53
N ASN A 78 4.50 -5.16 -12.14
CA ASN A 78 4.07 -6.21 -13.05
C ASN A 78 2.58 -6.10 -13.39
N ASP A 79 1.76 -5.68 -12.40
CA ASP A 79 0.32 -5.54 -12.56
C ASP A 79 -0.18 -4.44 -11.62
N TRP A 80 -0.62 -3.32 -12.21
CA TRP A 80 -1.09 -2.15 -11.44
C TRP A 80 -2.27 -2.48 -10.51
N ARG A 81 -3.06 -3.51 -10.87
CA ARG A 81 -4.22 -3.91 -10.05
C ARG A 81 -3.82 -4.35 -8.66
N LEU A 82 -2.57 -4.75 -8.49
CA LEU A 82 -2.06 -5.17 -7.18
C LEU A 82 -1.94 -4.02 -6.18
N LEU A 83 -1.98 -2.76 -6.63
CA LEU A 83 -2.16 -1.63 -5.70
C LEU A 83 -3.48 -1.72 -4.95
N PHE A 84 -4.55 -2.06 -5.64
CA PHE A 84 -5.88 -2.20 -5.03
C PHE A 84 -5.98 -3.49 -4.21
N VAL A 85 -5.32 -4.54 -4.65
CA VAL A 85 -5.21 -5.79 -3.87
C VAL A 85 -4.52 -5.51 -2.53
N GLY A 86 -3.48 -4.66 -2.54
CA GLY A 86 -2.81 -4.23 -1.31
C GLY A 86 -3.74 -3.54 -0.32
N LEU A 87 -4.62 -2.66 -0.80
CA LEU A 87 -5.62 -2.02 0.06
C LEU A 87 -6.57 -3.05 0.68
N ARG A 88 -7.06 -3.99 -0.11
CA ARG A 88 -7.95 -5.03 0.40
C ARG A 88 -7.23 -5.93 1.40
N TRP A 89 -5.99 -6.29 1.13
CA TRP A 89 -5.17 -7.06 2.07
C TRP A 89 -5.04 -6.34 3.41
N TRP A 90 -4.81 -5.02 3.37
CA TRP A 90 -4.69 -4.21 4.58
C TRP A 90 -5.97 -4.25 5.41
N PHE A 91 -7.13 -4.06 4.76
CA PHE A 91 -8.41 -4.17 5.46
C PHE A 91 -8.64 -5.55 6.06
N MET A 92 -8.26 -6.60 5.35
CA MET A 92 -8.36 -7.97 5.86
C MET A 92 -7.45 -8.20 7.05
N LYS A 93 -6.24 -7.64 7.02
CA LYS A 93 -5.30 -7.74 8.13
C LYS A 93 -5.83 -7.04 9.37
N ILE A 94 -6.36 -5.83 9.24
CA ILE A 94 -6.93 -5.06 10.35
C ILE A 94 -8.14 -5.78 10.94
N SER A 95 -8.95 -6.43 10.11
CA SER A 95 -10.13 -7.17 10.59
C SER A 95 -9.82 -8.60 11.04
N GLY A 96 -8.55 -8.99 11.08
CA GLY A 96 -8.15 -10.30 11.58
C GLY A 96 -8.35 -11.47 10.63
N LYS A 97 -8.53 -11.21 9.33
CA LYS A 97 -8.77 -12.25 8.31
C LYS A 97 -7.50 -12.71 7.61
N VAL A 98 -6.37 -12.04 7.87
CA VAL A 98 -5.09 -12.36 7.26
C VAL A 98 -3.99 -12.36 8.32
#